data_9374c9c08b7645e5a0742fb70858cdf6
#
_entry.id   9374c9c08b7645e5a0742fb70858cdf6
#
_cell.length_a   1.000
_cell.length_b   1.000
_cell.length_c   1.000
_cell.angle_alpha   90.00
_cell.angle_beta   90.00
_cell.angle_gamma   90.00
#
_symmetry.space_group_name_H-M   'P 1'
#
loop_
_entity.id
_entity.type
_entity.pdbx_description
1 polymer ?
#
loop_
_entity_poly.entity_id
_entity_poly.type
_entity_poly.pdbx_seq_one_letter_code
_entity_poly.pdbx_strand_id
1 'polypeptide(L)'
;MSNDPLKLDESGEWAGLWWLPEAPDERLPGVLRYDGKGGLSLSLIGAFEERIFQQLAPGVKDELEGFRVWDVIYGVAQQREITLLGCVPIRSRRSIGARVESPDTQTVKATTAIIGAHVSGREDAAFEAAEISVEDLMLWAASSVLSAHHGTRNGIPDGTGAISVKPVAAQSATVKNTEYRLGHTHTLPFWDWSRGKTVGRMCDVVSIRVRWAEPSALKTALEAASLVQDLIALATHRAAGVIWLQLELVGTKALLPDGRMLPPRRADVLYSPVAVGKSDEQAIDPGSVLFTCEMLPFEELMPHWCEVRGKLQAAINMILGLRYAPARFVENNLLMAVGAAEALHRGLSIEEKPIPEAEFKKIRKAVLGQVPEEYRGRFKESIRNSPTLRDRLLALAARPDQQAIGQLVPDVKHWAKRTTRARNDLAHEGKTPDHSIDELIAIVDTTSAVVILNVLHELGLPAERQCEIVQDHPRFRMTCRKAWEWLVPPESDS
;
A
#
# COMPACT_ATOMS: atom_id res chain seq x y z
N MET A 1 20.72 -23.91 -2.88
CA MET A 1 19.48 -23.30 -2.36
C MET A 1 19.11 -22.19 -3.31
N SER A 2 17.85 -22.11 -3.74
CA SER A 2 17.35 -21.01 -4.57
C SER A 2 17.61 -19.69 -3.85
N ASN A 3 18.14 -18.71 -4.57
CA ASN A 3 18.42 -17.38 -4.04
C ASN A 3 17.20 -16.45 -4.23
N ASP A 4 16.04 -17.05 -4.58
CA ASP A 4 14.82 -16.32 -4.85
C ASP A 4 14.21 -15.79 -3.55
N PRO A 5 13.67 -14.58 -3.53
CA PRO A 5 12.99 -14.01 -2.38
C PRO A 5 11.80 -14.86 -1.93
N LEU A 6 11.55 -14.89 -0.61
CA LEU A 6 10.34 -15.50 -0.07
C LEU A 6 9.13 -14.65 -0.43
N LYS A 7 8.15 -15.25 -1.10
CA LYS A 7 6.93 -14.57 -1.49
C LYS A 7 5.91 -14.54 -0.35
N LEU A 8 5.17 -13.45 -0.25
CA LEU A 8 4.20 -13.24 0.82
C LEU A 8 2.90 -14.04 0.64
N ASP A 9 2.62 -14.55 -0.54
CA ASP A 9 1.47 -15.43 -0.80
C ASP A 9 1.77 -16.92 -0.63
N GLU A 10 3.03 -17.28 -0.40
CA GLU A 10 3.45 -18.64 -0.18
C GLU A 10 3.51 -18.95 1.32
N SER A 11 2.83 -19.99 1.76
CA SER A 11 2.96 -20.47 3.15
C SER A 11 4.31 -21.15 3.37
N GLY A 12 4.81 -21.05 4.62
CA GLY A 12 6.09 -21.64 4.97
C GLY A 12 6.17 -22.14 6.41
N GLU A 13 7.05 -23.12 6.66
CA GLU A 13 7.31 -23.65 7.97
C GLU A 13 8.84 -23.74 8.21
N TRP A 14 9.26 -23.30 9.41
CA TRP A 14 10.65 -23.32 9.86
C TRP A 14 10.74 -24.01 11.21
N ALA A 15 11.12 -25.27 11.22
CA ALA A 15 11.43 -26.02 12.44
C ALA A 15 12.86 -25.65 12.92
N GLY A 16 13.00 -25.24 14.17
CA GLY A 16 14.26 -24.75 14.69
C GLY A 16 14.31 -24.57 16.20
N LEU A 17 15.33 -23.86 16.65
CA LEU A 17 15.55 -23.49 18.04
C LEU A 17 15.30 -21.98 18.23
N TRP A 18 14.61 -21.62 19.30
CA TRP A 18 14.13 -20.28 19.56
C TRP A 18 14.49 -19.86 21.00
N TRP A 19 14.87 -18.59 21.18
CA TRP A 19 15.26 -18.06 22.48
C TRP A 19 14.98 -16.56 22.59
N LEU A 20 14.95 -16.06 23.82
CA LEU A 20 14.87 -14.63 24.09
C LEU A 20 16.28 -14.01 24.05
N PRO A 21 16.44 -12.76 23.61
CA PRO A 21 17.75 -12.09 23.56
C PRO A 21 18.50 -12.08 24.88
N GLU A 22 17.79 -11.96 26.02
CA GLU A 22 18.30 -11.96 27.36
C GLU A 22 18.69 -13.34 27.91
N ALA A 23 18.24 -14.44 27.26
CA ALA A 23 18.49 -15.80 27.65
C ALA A 23 18.97 -16.68 26.46
N PRO A 24 20.13 -16.38 25.84
CA PRO A 24 20.57 -17.03 24.62
C PRO A 24 20.89 -18.52 24.75
N ASP A 25 21.10 -18.98 25.98
CA ASP A 25 21.37 -20.39 26.29
C ASP A 25 20.09 -21.21 26.49
N GLU A 26 18.95 -20.56 26.74
CA GLU A 26 17.65 -21.21 26.97
C GLU A 26 16.88 -21.37 25.64
N ARG A 27 17.36 -22.31 24.82
CA ARG A 27 16.82 -22.53 23.48
C ARG A 27 15.72 -23.58 23.49
N LEU A 28 14.53 -23.18 23.05
CA LEU A 28 13.37 -24.05 22.95
C LEU A 28 13.17 -24.55 21.51
N PRO A 29 12.91 -25.84 21.30
CA PRO A 29 12.49 -26.36 20.01
C PRO A 29 11.10 -25.85 19.65
N GLY A 30 10.89 -25.51 18.38
CA GLY A 30 9.60 -25.01 17.92
C GLY A 30 9.51 -24.90 16.42
N VAL A 31 8.32 -24.58 15.93
CA VAL A 31 8.03 -24.41 14.51
C VAL A 31 7.38 -23.05 14.28
N LEU A 32 8.03 -22.20 13.51
CA LEU A 32 7.45 -20.99 12.98
C LEU A 32 6.63 -21.35 11.74
N ARG A 33 5.41 -20.83 11.64
CA ARG A 33 4.51 -20.96 10.50
C ARG A 33 4.12 -19.60 9.98
N TYR A 34 4.13 -19.46 8.67
CA TYR A 34 3.57 -18.35 7.92
C TYR A 34 2.44 -18.86 7.03
N ASP A 35 1.29 -18.19 7.02
CA ASP A 35 0.06 -18.69 6.37
C ASP A 35 -0.13 -18.21 4.91
N GLY A 36 0.82 -17.46 4.36
CA GLY A 36 0.68 -16.83 3.03
C GLY A 36 -0.30 -15.65 2.97
N LYS A 37 -0.74 -15.14 4.13
CA LYS A 37 -1.66 -13.99 4.24
C LYS A 37 -1.23 -12.96 5.27
N GLY A 38 -0.01 -13.08 5.77
CA GLY A 38 0.56 -12.20 6.79
C GLY A 38 0.49 -12.75 8.22
N GLY A 39 -0.14 -13.90 8.45
CA GLY A 39 -0.23 -14.54 9.75
C GLY A 39 1.05 -15.30 10.10
N LEU A 40 1.70 -14.93 11.20
CA LEU A 40 2.90 -15.56 11.74
C LEU A 40 2.60 -16.16 13.12
N SER A 41 2.91 -17.45 13.30
CA SER A 41 2.75 -18.15 14.56
C SER A 41 3.93 -19.07 14.86
N LEU A 42 4.52 -18.94 16.05
CA LEU A 42 5.56 -19.81 16.58
C LEU A 42 4.94 -20.77 17.58
N SER A 43 5.03 -22.08 17.32
CA SER A 43 4.62 -23.13 18.26
C SER A 43 5.85 -23.72 18.91
N LEU A 44 6.00 -23.53 20.22
CA LEU A 44 7.12 -24.01 21.02
C LEU A 44 6.77 -25.31 21.73
N ILE A 45 7.74 -26.20 21.86
CA ILE A 45 7.77 -27.31 22.78
C ILE A 45 8.57 -26.83 24.00
N GLY A 46 7.86 -26.49 25.07
CA GLY A 46 8.32 -25.66 26.17
C GLY A 46 7.61 -24.32 26.20
N ALA A 47 7.99 -23.45 27.10
CA ALA A 47 7.49 -22.09 27.22
C ALA A 47 8.61 -21.18 27.68
N PHE A 48 8.68 -19.95 27.15
CA PHE A 48 9.55 -18.92 27.70
C PHE A 48 9.07 -18.62 29.14
N GLU A 49 9.93 -18.84 30.12
CA GLU A 49 9.56 -18.64 31.51
C GLU A 49 9.56 -17.15 31.83
N GLU A 50 8.40 -16.61 32.02
CA GLU A 50 8.14 -15.54 32.97
C GLU A 50 6.65 -15.43 33.19
N ARG A 51 6.22 -16.18 34.18
CA ARG A 51 4.89 -16.05 34.75
C ARG A 51 5.02 -15.18 35.98
N ILE A 52 4.26 -14.12 36.03
CA ILE A 52 4.13 -13.32 37.24
C ILE A 52 3.28 -14.14 38.19
N PHE A 53 3.92 -14.75 39.19
CA PHE A 53 3.20 -15.42 40.28
C PHE A 53 3.00 -14.44 41.42
N GLN A 54 1.77 -14.26 41.85
CA GLN A 54 1.46 -13.63 43.12
C GLN A 54 1.36 -14.73 44.20
N GLN A 55 2.13 -14.59 45.25
CA GLN A 55 2.01 -15.47 46.39
C GLN A 55 0.82 -15.00 47.22
N LEU A 56 -0.30 -15.71 47.14
CA LEU A 56 -1.52 -15.43 47.91
C LEU A 56 -1.43 -15.91 49.37
N ALA A 57 -0.67 -16.98 49.63
CA ALA A 57 -0.40 -17.52 50.97
C ALA A 57 0.87 -18.39 50.91
N PRO A 58 1.48 -18.77 52.07
CA PRO A 58 2.61 -19.70 52.10
C PRO A 58 2.29 -20.98 51.34
N GLY A 59 2.98 -21.23 50.22
CA GLY A 59 2.79 -22.41 49.37
C GLY A 59 1.67 -22.29 48.31
N VAL A 60 0.89 -21.21 48.30
CA VAL A 60 -0.16 -20.97 47.31
C VAL A 60 0.29 -19.82 46.37
N LYS A 61 0.57 -20.19 45.15
CA LYS A 61 0.91 -19.21 44.08
C LYS A 61 -0.26 -19.11 43.10
N ASP A 62 -0.72 -17.91 42.84
CA ASP A 62 -1.67 -17.62 41.76
C ASP A 62 -0.94 -17.01 40.59
N GLU A 63 -1.33 -17.38 39.40
CA GLU A 63 -0.78 -16.83 38.13
C GLU A 63 -1.54 -15.54 37.80
N LEU A 64 -0.86 -14.41 37.93
CA LEU A 64 -1.41 -13.17 37.36
C LEU A 64 -1.40 -13.31 35.86
N GLU A 65 -2.56 -13.30 35.23
CA GLU A 65 -2.72 -13.16 33.76
C GLU A 65 -2.19 -11.79 33.34
N GLY A 66 -0.86 -11.68 33.19
CA GLY A 66 -0.20 -10.56 32.55
C GLY A 66 0.11 -10.92 31.12
N PHE A 67 -0.45 -10.19 30.15
CA PHE A 67 -0.03 -10.30 28.77
C PHE A 67 1.40 -9.76 28.66
N ARG A 68 2.38 -10.67 28.63
CA ARG A 68 3.74 -10.28 28.30
C ARG A 68 3.89 -10.19 26.80
N VAL A 69 4.45 -9.09 26.32
CA VAL A 69 4.83 -8.88 24.93
C VAL A 69 6.35 -8.97 24.86
N TRP A 70 6.87 -9.76 23.93
CA TRP A 70 8.30 -9.76 23.63
C TRP A 70 8.53 -8.94 22.36
N ASP A 71 9.40 -7.95 22.46
CA ASP A 71 9.76 -7.14 21.30
C ASP A 71 10.48 -7.97 20.24
N VAL A 72 11.34 -8.90 20.71
CA VAL A 72 12.19 -9.75 19.88
C VAL A 72 12.22 -11.18 20.40
N ILE A 73 12.11 -12.15 19.49
CA ILE A 73 12.48 -13.55 19.70
C ILE A 73 13.46 -13.93 18.59
N TYR A 74 14.61 -14.49 18.98
CA TYR A 74 15.57 -15.04 18.04
C TYR A 74 15.32 -16.52 17.78
N GLY A 75 15.70 -16.95 16.57
CA GLY A 75 15.67 -18.35 16.19
C GLY A 75 16.73 -18.70 15.15
N VAL A 76 16.99 -19.99 15.03
CA VAL A 76 17.76 -20.57 13.95
C VAL A 76 17.01 -21.76 13.40
N ALA A 77 16.69 -21.73 12.13
CA ALA A 77 16.02 -22.82 11.42
C ALA A 77 16.58 -22.92 9.99
N GLN A 78 16.72 -24.15 9.47
CA GLN A 78 17.24 -24.41 8.12
C GLN A 78 18.56 -23.67 7.82
N GLN A 79 19.46 -23.57 8.79
CA GLN A 79 20.74 -22.86 8.74
C GLN A 79 20.62 -21.33 8.48
N ARG A 80 19.44 -20.76 8.74
CA ARG A 80 19.21 -19.31 8.63
C ARG A 80 18.89 -18.74 10.03
N GLU A 81 19.45 -17.58 10.32
CA GLU A 81 19.08 -16.75 11.44
C GLU A 81 17.67 -16.19 11.23
N ILE A 82 16.85 -16.16 12.27
CA ILE A 82 15.48 -15.64 12.20
C ILE A 82 15.25 -14.70 13.37
N THR A 83 14.68 -13.53 13.08
CA THR A 83 14.19 -12.61 14.11
C THR A 83 12.68 -12.48 13.99
N LEU A 84 11.96 -12.71 15.09
CA LEU A 84 10.54 -12.41 15.20
C LEU A 84 10.36 -11.11 15.98
N LEU A 85 9.49 -10.24 15.49
CA LEU A 85 9.22 -8.92 16.07
C LEU A 85 7.75 -8.78 16.46
N GLY A 86 7.50 -8.08 17.58
CA GLY A 86 6.15 -7.83 18.09
C GLY A 86 5.43 -9.13 18.44
N CYS A 87 6.03 -9.89 19.35
CA CYS A 87 5.63 -11.23 19.70
C CYS A 87 4.67 -11.23 20.91
N VAL A 88 3.51 -11.87 20.76
CA VAL A 88 2.48 -11.96 21.80
C VAL A 88 2.10 -13.42 22.00
N PRO A 89 2.16 -13.95 23.23
CA PRO A 89 1.67 -15.28 23.51
C PRO A 89 0.15 -15.32 23.38
N ILE A 90 -0.36 -16.28 22.61
CA ILE A 90 -1.81 -16.45 22.40
C ILE A 90 -2.36 -17.69 23.09
N ARG A 91 -1.48 -18.65 23.40
CA ARG A 91 -1.86 -19.87 24.09
C ARG A 91 -0.65 -20.47 24.79
N SER A 92 -0.84 -20.82 26.05
CA SER A 92 0.12 -21.61 26.83
C SER A 92 -0.59 -22.80 27.48
N ARG A 93 -0.03 -24.00 27.37
CA ARG A 93 -0.55 -25.20 28.03
C ARG A 93 0.53 -25.77 28.92
N ARG A 94 0.19 -25.94 30.21
CA ARG A 94 1.03 -26.60 31.19
C ARG A 94 0.58 -28.03 31.41
N SER A 95 1.56 -28.87 31.65
CA SER A 95 1.35 -30.22 32.19
C SER A 95 1.63 -30.21 33.70
N ILE A 96 0.59 -29.98 34.52
CA ILE A 96 0.71 -29.97 35.97
C ILE A 96 0.00 -31.22 36.51
N GLY A 97 0.70 -32.05 37.27
CA GLY A 97 0.10 -33.20 37.96
C GLY A 97 -0.47 -34.27 37.03
N ALA A 98 -0.05 -34.30 35.77
CA ALA A 98 -0.48 -35.31 34.81
C ALA A 98 0.10 -36.70 35.18
N ARG A 99 -0.69 -37.77 35.00
CA ARG A 99 -0.26 -39.15 35.20
C ARG A 99 0.87 -39.59 34.28
N VAL A 100 1.04 -38.85 33.12
CA VAL A 100 2.11 -38.99 32.17
C VAL A 100 2.69 -37.59 31.94
N GLU A 101 4.00 -37.44 32.15
CA GLU A 101 4.70 -36.19 31.90
C GLU A 101 4.67 -35.86 30.42
N SER A 102 4.29 -34.63 30.09
CA SER A 102 4.38 -34.06 28.75
C SER A 102 4.99 -32.66 28.81
N PRO A 103 5.77 -32.23 27.82
CA PRO A 103 6.34 -30.91 27.84
C PRO A 103 5.25 -29.84 27.82
N ASP A 104 5.52 -28.70 28.42
CA ASP A 104 4.72 -27.51 28.26
C ASP A 104 4.73 -27.12 26.78
N THR A 105 3.68 -26.42 26.32
CA THR A 105 3.63 -25.89 24.96
C THR A 105 3.15 -24.45 24.98
N GLN A 106 3.76 -23.64 24.14
CA GLN A 106 3.37 -22.23 23.99
C GLN A 106 3.23 -21.87 22.52
N THR A 107 2.21 -21.09 22.20
CA THR A 107 2.03 -20.51 20.87
C THR A 107 2.16 -19.00 20.98
N VAL A 108 3.06 -18.44 20.17
CA VAL A 108 3.34 -16.99 20.10
C VAL A 108 2.98 -16.50 18.71
N LYS A 109 2.21 -15.41 18.64
CA LYS A 109 1.95 -14.69 17.39
C LYS A 109 2.98 -13.60 17.22
N ALA A 110 3.57 -13.47 16.03
CA ALA A 110 4.47 -12.39 15.69
C ALA A 110 3.82 -11.46 14.63
N THR A 111 4.26 -10.22 14.57
CA THR A 111 3.81 -9.29 13.55
C THR A 111 4.73 -9.27 12.32
N THR A 112 6.00 -9.61 12.50
CA THR A 112 7.01 -9.63 11.44
C THR A 112 8.03 -10.71 11.72
N ALA A 113 8.49 -11.39 10.68
CA ALA A 113 9.66 -12.26 10.73
C ALA A 113 10.71 -11.79 9.71
N ILE A 114 11.96 -11.69 10.15
CA ILE A 114 13.12 -11.42 9.30
C ILE A 114 13.90 -12.72 9.18
N ILE A 115 13.96 -13.28 7.97
CA ILE A 115 14.58 -14.57 7.69
C ILE A 115 15.94 -14.34 7.01
N GLY A 116 17.03 -14.57 7.73
CA GLY A 116 18.41 -14.38 7.24
C GLY A 116 19.28 -13.49 8.12
N ALA A 117 18.72 -12.91 9.19
CA ALA A 117 19.46 -12.08 10.13
C ALA A 117 18.87 -12.05 11.53
N HIS A 118 19.74 -11.81 12.52
CA HIS A 118 19.34 -11.34 13.84
C HIS A 118 19.47 -9.82 13.92
N VAL A 119 18.39 -9.15 14.30
CA VAL A 119 18.35 -7.69 14.54
C VAL A 119 17.81 -7.43 15.95
N SER A 120 18.29 -6.37 16.58
CA SER A 120 17.98 -6.08 17.98
C SER A 120 16.56 -5.53 18.20
N GLY A 121 15.86 -5.13 17.13
CA GLY A 121 14.51 -4.59 17.22
C GLY A 121 14.05 -3.90 15.92
N ARG A 122 12.87 -3.30 15.98
CA ARG A 122 12.28 -2.59 14.82
C ARG A 122 13.04 -1.32 14.43
N GLU A 123 13.66 -0.69 15.40
CA GLU A 123 14.40 0.57 15.23
C GLU A 123 15.91 0.35 15.00
N ASP A 124 16.34 -0.92 14.91
CA ASP A 124 17.74 -1.26 14.62
C ASP A 124 18.11 -0.81 13.19
N ALA A 125 19.09 0.08 13.08
CA ALA A 125 19.58 0.59 11.81
C ALA A 125 20.52 -0.44 11.12
N ALA A 126 19.98 -1.63 10.84
CA ALA A 126 20.73 -2.78 10.34
C ALA A 126 20.73 -2.91 8.81
N PHE A 127 20.05 -2.03 8.05
CA PHE A 127 19.80 -2.22 6.63
C PHE A 127 20.32 -1.06 5.78
N GLU A 128 21.04 -1.38 4.69
CA GLU A 128 21.52 -0.41 3.70
C GLU A 128 20.50 -0.17 2.58
N ALA A 129 19.72 -1.20 2.22
CA ALA A 129 18.73 -1.11 1.15
C ALA A 129 17.57 -2.09 1.38
N ALA A 130 16.44 -1.80 0.72
CA ALA A 130 15.33 -2.71 0.54
C ALA A 130 15.12 -2.96 -0.95
N GLU A 131 14.69 -4.17 -1.31
CA GLU A 131 14.27 -4.53 -2.66
C GLU A 131 12.82 -5.02 -2.57
N ILE A 132 11.96 -4.48 -3.44
CA ILE A 132 10.51 -4.57 -3.32
C ILE A 132 9.94 -5.01 -4.66
N SER A 133 9.08 -6.01 -4.66
CA SER A 133 8.26 -6.39 -5.81
C SER A 133 6.78 -6.31 -5.44
N VAL A 134 5.99 -5.76 -6.35
CA VAL A 134 4.56 -5.52 -6.20
C VAL A 134 3.85 -6.04 -7.45
N GLU A 135 2.59 -6.48 -7.32
CA GLU A 135 1.76 -6.85 -8.47
C GLU A 135 1.77 -5.77 -9.56
N ASP A 136 1.72 -6.19 -10.81
CA ASP A 136 1.67 -5.31 -11.99
C ASP A 136 2.86 -4.33 -12.14
N LEU A 137 3.90 -4.43 -11.33
CA LEU A 137 5.09 -3.58 -11.41
C LEU A 137 5.76 -3.69 -12.79
N MET A 138 5.83 -4.90 -13.38
CA MET A 138 6.37 -5.12 -14.71
C MET A 138 5.54 -4.40 -15.79
N LEU A 139 4.22 -4.47 -15.69
CA LEU A 139 3.31 -3.81 -16.61
C LEU A 139 3.47 -2.28 -16.54
N TRP A 140 3.55 -1.75 -15.31
CA TRP A 140 3.77 -0.33 -15.08
C TRP A 140 5.14 0.15 -15.56
N ALA A 141 6.20 -0.67 -15.38
CA ALA A 141 7.55 -0.36 -15.87
C ALA A 141 7.61 -0.24 -17.39
N ALA A 142 6.64 -0.83 -18.10
CA ALA A 142 6.52 -0.83 -19.56
C ALA A 142 7.80 -1.27 -20.28
N SER A 143 8.56 -2.17 -19.65
CA SER A 143 9.82 -2.70 -20.16
C SER A 143 9.97 -4.17 -19.84
N SER A 144 10.70 -4.91 -20.69
CA SER A 144 11.03 -6.31 -20.48
C SER A 144 12.37 -6.64 -21.12
N VAL A 145 13.14 -7.49 -20.45
CA VAL A 145 14.38 -8.06 -21.03
C VAL A 145 14.08 -9.13 -22.06
N LEU A 146 12.83 -9.63 -22.08
CA LEU A 146 12.39 -10.70 -22.98
C LEU A 146 11.61 -10.12 -24.15
N SER A 147 11.96 -10.58 -25.36
CA SER A 147 11.16 -10.30 -26.55
C SER A 147 10.96 -11.59 -27.35
N ALA A 148 9.75 -11.78 -27.85
CA ALA A 148 9.37 -12.93 -28.67
C ALA A 148 9.08 -12.48 -30.10
N HIS A 149 9.60 -13.25 -31.06
CA HIS A 149 9.32 -13.05 -32.49
C HIS A 149 8.74 -14.34 -33.06
N HIS A 150 7.67 -14.22 -33.81
CA HIS A 150 7.05 -15.32 -34.55
C HIS A 150 7.31 -15.13 -36.04
N GLY A 151 7.83 -16.19 -36.67
CA GLY A 151 8.00 -16.18 -38.13
C GLY A 151 6.66 -16.26 -38.85
N THR A 152 6.52 -15.44 -39.87
CA THR A 152 5.33 -15.47 -40.73
C THR A 152 5.72 -15.55 -42.19
N ARG A 153 4.99 -16.34 -42.96
CA ARG A 153 5.10 -16.41 -44.42
C ARG A 153 3.78 -16.03 -45.04
N ASN A 154 3.76 -14.93 -45.83
CA ASN A 154 2.52 -14.35 -46.38
C ASN A 154 1.46 -14.04 -45.32
N GLY A 155 1.87 -13.56 -44.11
CA GLY A 155 0.96 -13.22 -43.03
C GLY A 155 0.44 -14.40 -42.21
N ILE A 156 0.87 -15.65 -42.52
CA ILE A 156 0.50 -16.88 -41.81
C ILE A 156 1.69 -17.33 -40.99
N PRO A 157 1.53 -17.73 -39.70
CA PRO A 157 2.60 -18.31 -38.91
C PRO A 157 3.24 -19.49 -39.63
N ASP A 158 4.59 -19.48 -39.79
CA ASP A 158 5.34 -20.53 -40.50
C ASP A 158 5.92 -21.62 -39.56
N GLY A 159 5.57 -21.56 -38.26
CA GLY A 159 6.02 -22.48 -37.24
C GLY A 159 7.41 -22.15 -36.67
N THR A 160 8.07 -21.08 -37.15
CA THR A 160 9.33 -20.61 -36.58
C THR A 160 9.08 -19.54 -35.53
N GLY A 161 10.00 -19.44 -34.57
CA GLY A 161 9.96 -18.39 -33.54
C GLY A 161 11.31 -18.26 -32.84
N ALA A 162 11.55 -17.11 -32.28
CA ALA A 162 12.74 -16.84 -31.46
C ALA A 162 12.33 -16.04 -30.23
N ILE A 163 12.97 -16.37 -29.10
CA ILE A 163 12.93 -15.54 -27.90
C ILE A 163 14.33 -14.98 -27.72
N SER A 164 14.41 -13.66 -27.56
CA SER A 164 15.69 -13.01 -27.29
C SER A 164 15.68 -12.33 -25.92
N VAL A 165 16.85 -12.32 -25.28
CA VAL A 165 17.09 -11.66 -24.01
C VAL A 165 17.98 -10.46 -24.26
N LYS A 166 17.53 -9.26 -23.93
CA LYS A 166 18.32 -8.04 -24.01
C LYS A 166 18.29 -7.32 -22.66
N PRO A 167 19.44 -7.08 -22.03
CA PRO A 167 19.46 -6.30 -20.79
C PRO A 167 18.78 -4.94 -20.96
N VAL A 168 17.93 -4.60 -20.03
CA VAL A 168 17.31 -3.27 -19.91
C VAL A 168 18.13 -2.46 -18.92
N ALA A 169 18.47 -1.23 -19.27
CA ALA A 169 19.18 -0.34 -18.36
C ALA A 169 18.26 0.00 -17.16
N ALA A 170 18.81 -0.10 -15.97
CA ALA A 170 18.06 0.32 -14.79
C ALA A 170 17.88 1.84 -14.79
N GLN A 171 16.69 2.29 -14.37
CA GLN A 171 16.37 3.70 -14.18
C GLN A 171 16.54 4.05 -12.69
N SER A 172 17.11 5.22 -12.39
CA SER A 172 17.41 5.62 -11.02
C SER A 172 16.97 7.05 -10.75
N ALA A 173 16.36 7.27 -9.60
CA ALA A 173 16.00 8.60 -9.10
C ALA A 173 16.52 8.78 -7.68
N THR A 174 17.00 9.97 -7.35
CA THR A 174 17.44 10.30 -5.99
C THR A 174 16.50 11.35 -5.40
N VAL A 175 15.94 11.02 -4.24
CA VAL A 175 15.08 11.92 -3.49
C VAL A 175 15.70 12.15 -2.12
N LYS A 176 16.16 13.36 -1.86
CA LYS A 176 16.95 13.67 -0.66
C LYS A 176 18.16 12.73 -0.56
N ASN A 177 18.19 11.89 0.47
CA ASN A 177 19.27 10.96 0.75
C ASN A 177 18.90 9.49 0.42
N THR A 178 17.90 9.28 -0.42
CA THR A 178 17.40 7.96 -0.80
C THR A 178 17.45 7.78 -2.31
N GLU A 179 18.13 6.73 -2.77
CA GLU A 179 18.15 6.32 -4.17
C GLU A 179 17.05 5.26 -4.39
N TYR A 180 16.23 5.49 -5.41
CA TYR A 180 15.25 4.54 -5.93
C TYR A 180 15.74 4.04 -7.28
N ARG A 181 15.77 2.73 -7.46
CA ARG A 181 16.25 2.11 -8.70
C ARG A 181 15.26 1.06 -9.18
N LEU A 182 14.65 1.30 -10.34
CA LEU A 182 13.84 0.33 -11.06
C LEU A 182 14.77 -0.55 -11.89
N GLY A 183 14.70 -1.86 -11.71
CA GLY A 183 15.60 -2.78 -12.38
C GLY A 183 14.96 -4.14 -12.67
N HIS A 184 15.62 -4.88 -13.55
CA HIS A 184 15.24 -6.22 -13.98
C HIS A 184 16.22 -7.25 -13.47
N THR A 185 15.70 -8.35 -12.94
CA THR A 185 16.47 -9.58 -12.66
C THR A 185 15.91 -10.68 -13.54
N HIS A 186 16.76 -11.33 -14.31
CA HIS A 186 16.31 -12.35 -15.26
C HIS A 186 17.18 -13.60 -15.23
N THR A 187 16.58 -14.71 -15.63
CA THR A 187 17.29 -15.97 -15.83
C THR A 187 17.66 -16.15 -17.31
N LEU A 188 18.81 -16.76 -17.56
CA LEU A 188 19.11 -17.26 -18.89
C LEU A 188 18.20 -18.45 -19.23
N PRO A 189 17.99 -18.74 -20.54
CA PRO A 189 17.17 -19.87 -20.94
C PRO A 189 17.68 -21.18 -20.35
N PHE A 190 16.82 -21.94 -19.71
CA PHE A 190 17.11 -23.30 -19.31
C PHE A 190 16.00 -24.25 -19.76
N TRP A 191 16.36 -25.52 -19.95
CA TRP A 191 15.49 -26.52 -20.48
C TRP A 191 15.13 -27.56 -19.42
N ASP A 192 13.85 -27.80 -19.29
CA ASP A 192 13.30 -28.84 -18.41
C ASP A 192 12.80 -30.00 -19.27
N TRP A 193 13.42 -31.16 -19.13
CA TRP A 193 13.07 -32.35 -19.90
C TRP A 193 12.27 -33.32 -19.07
N SER A 194 11.11 -33.69 -19.56
CA SER A 194 10.32 -34.79 -19.04
C SER A 194 10.13 -35.86 -20.12
N ARG A 195 9.60 -37.04 -19.74
CA ARG A 195 9.42 -38.14 -20.69
C ARG A 195 8.51 -37.81 -21.90
N GLY A 196 7.60 -36.86 -21.75
CA GLY A 196 6.62 -36.51 -22.77
C GLY A 196 6.77 -35.12 -23.38
N LYS A 197 7.63 -34.27 -22.82
CA LYS A 197 7.76 -32.88 -23.29
C LYS A 197 9.09 -32.25 -22.86
N THR A 198 9.51 -31.28 -23.63
CA THR A 198 10.59 -30.35 -23.26
C THR A 198 9.99 -28.96 -23.09
N VAL A 199 10.33 -28.28 -22.00
CA VAL A 199 9.88 -26.92 -21.70
C VAL A 199 11.10 -26.03 -21.55
N GLY A 200 11.18 -24.96 -22.35
CA GLY A 200 12.15 -23.89 -22.15
C GLY A 200 11.56 -22.88 -21.17
N ARG A 201 12.32 -22.45 -20.17
CA ARG A 201 11.91 -21.44 -19.18
C ARG A 201 12.89 -20.29 -19.17
N MET A 202 12.33 -19.10 -19.07
CA MET A 202 13.01 -17.86 -18.78
C MET A 202 12.12 -17.05 -17.85
N CYS A 203 12.72 -16.28 -16.97
CA CYS A 203 12.01 -15.44 -16.04
C CYS A 203 12.59 -14.03 -16.10
N ASP A 204 11.74 -13.02 -16.10
CA ASP A 204 12.07 -11.62 -15.95
C ASP A 204 11.26 -11.10 -14.76
N VAL A 205 11.93 -10.54 -13.77
CA VAL A 205 11.32 -10.00 -12.54
C VAL A 205 11.75 -8.56 -12.41
N VAL A 206 10.78 -7.68 -12.30
CA VAL A 206 10.99 -6.25 -12.03
C VAL A 206 10.90 -5.98 -10.53
N SER A 207 11.84 -5.20 -10.02
CA SER A 207 11.85 -4.76 -8.64
C SER A 207 12.24 -3.28 -8.53
N ILE A 208 11.83 -2.65 -7.44
CA ILE A 208 12.33 -1.34 -7.04
C ILE A 208 13.25 -1.54 -5.83
N ARG A 209 14.53 -1.20 -6.01
CA ARG A 209 15.49 -1.16 -4.94
C ARG A 209 15.56 0.26 -4.38
N VAL A 210 15.42 0.37 -3.06
CA VAL A 210 15.51 1.61 -2.29
C VAL A 210 16.78 1.55 -1.44
N ARG A 211 17.73 2.44 -1.70
CA ARG A 211 18.99 2.52 -0.97
C ARG A 211 19.05 3.83 -0.18
N TRP A 212 19.41 3.74 1.08
CA TRP A 212 19.56 4.89 1.96
C TRP A 212 21.04 5.30 2.05
N ALA A 213 21.30 6.61 2.23
CA ALA A 213 22.66 7.11 2.42
C ALA A 213 23.25 6.63 3.76
N GLU A 214 22.41 6.50 4.77
CA GLU A 214 22.76 5.97 6.09
C GLU A 214 21.93 4.71 6.37
N PRO A 215 22.45 3.77 7.16
CA PRO A 215 21.70 2.59 7.54
C PRO A 215 20.34 2.93 8.14
N SER A 216 19.34 2.16 7.81
CA SER A 216 17.95 2.41 8.18
C SER A 216 17.33 1.22 8.91
N ALA A 217 16.25 1.49 9.62
CA ALA A 217 15.48 0.51 10.37
C ALA A 217 14.42 -0.20 9.50
N LEU A 218 13.90 -1.32 9.99
CA LEU A 218 12.80 -2.05 9.35
C LEU A 218 11.60 -1.16 9.04
N LYS A 219 11.25 -0.24 9.94
CA LYS A 219 10.13 0.69 9.74
C LYS A 219 10.27 1.47 8.44
N THR A 220 11.45 2.03 8.17
CA THR A 220 11.73 2.79 6.95
C THR A 220 11.59 1.91 5.69
N ALA A 221 12.00 0.63 5.78
CA ALA A 221 11.83 -0.32 4.69
C ALA A 221 10.35 -0.64 4.40
N LEU A 222 9.53 -0.81 5.44
CA LEU A 222 8.09 -1.01 5.31
C LEU A 222 7.38 0.23 4.75
N GLU A 223 7.80 1.43 5.14
CA GLU A 223 7.31 2.70 4.58
C GLU A 223 7.67 2.81 3.08
N ALA A 224 8.88 2.41 2.70
CA ALA A 224 9.28 2.36 1.29
C ALA A 224 8.45 1.34 0.50
N ALA A 225 8.18 0.16 1.06
CA ALA A 225 7.29 -0.83 0.45
C ALA A 225 5.87 -0.29 0.24
N SER A 226 5.31 0.41 1.24
CA SER A 226 4.01 1.06 1.12
C SER A 226 4.02 2.18 0.06
N LEU A 227 5.09 2.95 -0.03
CA LEU A 227 5.24 4.01 -1.04
C LEU A 227 5.17 3.43 -2.46
N VAL A 228 5.87 2.32 -2.72
CA VAL A 228 5.86 1.63 -4.01
C VAL A 228 4.51 0.99 -4.27
N GLN A 229 3.93 0.32 -3.27
CA GLN A 229 2.61 -0.30 -3.36
C GLN A 229 1.52 0.71 -3.73
N ASP A 230 1.50 1.88 -3.08
CA ASP A 230 0.54 2.95 -3.35
C ASP A 230 0.71 3.55 -4.75
N LEU A 231 1.97 3.69 -5.24
CA LEU A 231 2.24 4.14 -6.60
C LEU A 231 1.62 3.21 -7.64
N ILE A 232 1.86 1.91 -7.49
CA ILE A 232 1.33 0.92 -8.44
C ILE A 232 -0.20 0.81 -8.32
N ALA A 233 -0.75 0.88 -7.10
CA ALA A 233 -2.20 0.90 -6.90
C ALA A 233 -2.87 2.13 -7.55
N LEU A 234 -2.21 3.30 -7.52
CA LEU A 234 -2.68 4.49 -8.25
C LEU A 234 -2.58 4.28 -9.76
N ALA A 235 -1.41 3.85 -10.25
CA ALA A 235 -1.15 3.69 -11.67
C ALA A 235 -2.07 2.66 -12.35
N THR A 236 -2.38 1.57 -11.65
CA THR A 236 -3.26 0.49 -12.14
C THR A 236 -4.73 0.66 -11.75
N HIS A 237 -5.04 1.70 -10.97
CA HIS A 237 -6.39 2.00 -10.45
C HIS A 237 -7.06 0.80 -9.76
N ARG A 238 -6.27 -0.05 -9.08
CA ARG A 238 -6.72 -1.24 -8.33
C ARG A 238 -5.87 -1.43 -7.07
N ALA A 239 -6.30 -2.34 -6.21
CA ALA A 239 -5.43 -2.82 -5.15
C ALA A 239 -4.20 -3.49 -5.78
N ALA A 240 -3.01 -3.13 -5.33
CA ALA A 240 -1.75 -3.77 -5.71
C ALA A 240 -1.15 -4.42 -4.46
N GLY A 241 -0.85 -5.70 -4.52
CA GLY A 241 -0.28 -6.44 -3.39
C GLY A 241 1.24 -6.46 -3.43
N VAL A 242 1.90 -6.46 -2.27
CA VAL A 242 3.34 -6.71 -2.17
C VAL A 242 3.58 -8.20 -2.38
N ILE A 243 4.42 -8.55 -3.35
CA ILE A 243 4.80 -9.95 -3.64
C ILE A 243 5.90 -10.39 -2.69
N TRP A 244 6.95 -9.59 -2.55
CA TRP A 244 8.04 -9.85 -1.62
C TRP A 244 8.78 -8.56 -1.23
N LEU A 245 9.41 -8.61 -0.07
CA LEU A 245 10.30 -7.58 0.48
C LEU A 245 11.58 -8.24 0.96
N GLN A 246 12.71 -7.80 0.44
CA GLN A 246 14.04 -8.27 0.83
C GLN A 246 14.88 -7.11 1.30
N LEU A 247 15.65 -7.29 2.37
CA LEU A 247 16.52 -6.27 2.97
C LEU A 247 17.98 -6.61 2.74
N GLU A 248 18.81 -5.63 2.43
CA GLU A 248 20.26 -5.76 2.41
C GLU A 248 20.81 -5.29 3.74
N LEU A 249 21.55 -6.17 4.40
CA LEU A 249 22.16 -5.90 5.69
C LEU A 249 23.40 -5.03 5.55
N VAL A 250 23.58 -4.14 6.52
CA VAL A 250 24.85 -3.45 6.72
C VAL A 250 25.95 -4.50 6.85
N GLY A 251 26.92 -4.46 5.98
CA GLY A 251 27.95 -5.50 5.96
C GLY A 251 29.32 -5.00 5.61
N THR A 252 30.31 -5.76 6.02
CA THR A 252 31.68 -5.61 5.56
C THR A 252 31.72 -5.93 4.07
N LYS A 253 32.06 -4.94 3.27
CA LYS A 253 32.37 -5.13 1.84
C LYS A 253 33.62 -6.01 1.73
N ALA A 254 33.42 -7.32 1.72
CA ALA A 254 34.50 -8.27 1.55
C ALA A 254 34.74 -8.53 0.06
N LEU A 255 36.01 -8.63 -0.34
CA LEU A 255 36.38 -9.03 -1.67
C LEU A 255 36.58 -10.56 -1.70
N LEU A 256 36.09 -11.18 -2.75
CA LEU A 256 36.45 -12.57 -3.08
C LEU A 256 37.90 -12.65 -3.50
N PRO A 257 38.53 -13.85 -3.44
CA PRO A 257 39.94 -14.03 -3.88
C PRO A 257 40.21 -13.60 -5.34
N ASP A 258 39.16 -13.58 -6.17
CA ASP A 258 39.21 -13.14 -7.57
C ASP A 258 39.02 -11.62 -7.76
N GLY A 259 38.95 -10.85 -6.67
CA GLY A 259 38.75 -9.38 -6.68
C GLY A 259 37.32 -8.93 -6.86
N ARG A 260 36.36 -9.82 -6.99
CA ARG A 260 34.94 -9.46 -7.02
C ARG A 260 34.41 -9.15 -5.62
N MET A 261 33.48 -8.20 -5.53
CA MET A 261 32.78 -7.92 -4.28
C MET A 261 31.91 -9.10 -3.90
N LEU A 262 31.96 -9.51 -2.64
CA LEU A 262 30.97 -10.44 -2.09
C LEU A 262 29.56 -9.82 -2.21
N PRO A 263 28.55 -10.56 -2.69
CA PRO A 263 27.20 -10.04 -2.71
C PRO A 263 26.75 -9.69 -1.28
N PRO A 264 25.97 -8.61 -1.09
CA PRO A 264 25.48 -8.22 0.23
C PRO A 264 24.64 -9.36 0.84
N ARG A 265 24.72 -9.52 2.16
CA ARG A 265 23.80 -10.41 2.88
C ARG A 265 22.39 -9.86 2.76
N ARG A 266 21.44 -10.75 2.47
CA ARG A 266 20.03 -10.42 2.31
C ARG A 266 19.18 -11.17 3.31
N ALA A 267 18.12 -10.51 3.77
CA ALA A 267 17.12 -11.10 4.63
C ALA A 267 15.72 -10.87 4.04
N ASP A 268 14.92 -11.92 4.01
CA ASP A 268 13.52 -11.85 3.58
C ASP A 268 12.65 -11.37 4.72
N VAL A 269 11.62 -10.58 4.41
CA VAL A 269 10.67 -10.05 5.40
C VAL A 269 9.29 -10.64 5.19
N LEU A 270 8.81 -11.38 6.17
CA LEU A 270 7.43 -11.86 6.20
C LEU A 270 6.63 -10.98 7.17
N TYR A 271 5.55 -10.39 6.66
CA TYR A 271 4.69 -9.46 7.41
C TYR A 271 3.30 -9.38 6.78
N SER A 272 2.41 -8.62 7.37
CA SER A 272 1.07 -8.37 6.81
C SER A 272 1.02 -6.97 6.17
N PRO A 273 1.23 -6.83 4.85
CA PRO A 273 1.00 -5.57 4.15
C PRO A 273 -0.51 -5.29 4.05
N VAL A 274 -0.89 -4.12 3.53
CA VAL A 274 -2.30 -3.77 3.27
C VAL A 274 -2.94 -4.78 2.30
N ALA A 275 -2.18 -5.26 1.31
CA ALA A 275 -2.56 -6.36 0.42
C ALA A 275 -1.33 -7.23 0.14
N VAL A 276 -1.51 -8.55 0.21
CA VAL A 276 -0.53 -9.54 -0.22
C VAL A 276 -0.72 -9.77 -1.72
N GLY A 277 0.38 -9.64 -2.48
CA GLY A 277 0.39 -9.81 -3.92
C GLY A 277 0.55 -11.26 -4.34
N LYS A 278 -0.02 -11.61 -5.49
CA LYS A 278 0.01 -12.94 -6.06
C LYS A 278 0.83 -12.94 -7.34
N SER A 279 2.00 -13.57 -7.29
CA SER A 279 2.94 -13.57 -8.40
C SER A 279 2.50 -14.41 -9.61
N ASP A 280 1.65 -15.41 -9.38
CA ASP A 280 1.27 -16.40 -10.41
C ASP A 280 -0.10 -16.11 -11.06
N GLU A 281 -0.78 -15.03 -10.64
CA GLU A 281 -2.00 -14.57 -11.30
C GLU A 281 -1.67 -13.83 -12.61
N GLN A 282 -2.62 -13.88 -13.55
CA GLN A 282 -2.49 -13.17 -14.82
C GLN A 282 -2.47 -11.67 -14.59
N ALA A 283 -1.51 -10.99 -15.22
CA ALA A 283 -1.45 -9.52 -15.23
C ALA A 283 -2.75 -8.90 -15.78
N ILE A 284 -3.06 -7.69 -15.31
CA ILE A 284 -4.20 -6.94 -15.84
C ILE A 284 -4.02 -6.56 -17.30
N ASP A 285 -5.12 -6.22 -17.95
CA ASP A 285 -5.10 -5.67 -19.32
C ASP A 285 -4.28 -4.35 -19.32
N PRO A 286 -3.29 -4.21 -20.20
CA PRO A 286 -2.54 -2.96 -20.37
C PRO A 286 -3.41 -1.71 -20.56
N GLY A 287 -4.57 -1.85 -21.23
CA GLY A 287 -5.55 -0.77 -21.36
C GLY A 287 -6.23 -0.32 -20.06
N SER A 288 -6.03 -1.07 -18.97
CA SER A 288 -6.52 -0.73 -17.64
C SER A 288 -5.52 0.02 -16.77
N VAL A 289 -4.38 0.45 -17.31
CA VAL A 289 -3.34 1.23 -16.60
C VAL A 289 -3.53 2.71 -16.90
N LEU A 290 -3.56 3.57 -15.86
CA LEU A 290 -3.70 5.01 -16.02
C LEU A 290 -2.44 5.64 -16.62
N PHE A 291 -1.26 5.21 -16.14
CA PHE A 291 0.04 5.66 -16.66
C PHE A 291 1.12 4.62 -16.41
N THR A 292 2.17 4.67 -17.24
CA THR A 292 3.35 3.80 -17.16
C THR A 292 4.64 4.63 -17.13
N CYS A 293 5.79 3.98 -16.91
CA CYS A 293 7.10 4.63 -17.02
C CYS A 293 7.46 5.10 -18.43
N GLU A 294 6.75 4.66 -19.47
CA GLU A 294 6.89 5.20 -20.82
C GLU A 294 6.27 6.60 -20.93
N MET A 295 5.18 6.84 -20.21
CA MET A 295 4.44 8.12 -20.21
C MET A 295 5.04 9.14 -19.24
N LEU A 296 5.44 8.67 -18.07
CA LEU A 296 6.11 9.43 -17.02
C LEU A 296 7.39 8.71 -16.63
N PRO A 297 8.55 9.13 -17.14
CA PRO A 297 9.83 8.48 -16.87
C PRO A 297 10.10 8.35 -15.38
N PHE A 298 10.59 7.19 -14.95
CA PHE A 298 10.81 6.86 -13.55
C PHE A 298 11.64 7.92 -12.81
N GLU A 299 12.64 8.47 -13.48
CA GLU A 299 13.57 9.46 -12.94
C GLU A 299 12.88 10.78 -12.57
N GLU A 300 11.85 11.15 -13.31
CA GLU A 300 11.04 12.35 -13.07
C GLU A 300 9.87 12.04 -12.12
N LEU A 301 9.25 10.88 -12.29
CA LEU A 301 8.06 10.49 -11.53
C LEU A 301 8.36 10.26 -10.05
N MET A 302 9.45 9.54 -9.71
CA MET A 302 9.71 9.17 -8.32
C MET A 302 9.88 10.37 -7.37
N PRO A 303 10.63 11.44 -7.73
CA PRO A 303 10.67 12.64 -6.91
C PRO A 303 9.31 13.29 -6.73
N HIS A 304 8.54 13.44 -7.81
CA HIS A 304 7.18 14.01 -7.75
C HIS A 304 6.26 13.14 -6.90
N TRP A 305 6.31 11.81 -7.06
CA TRP A 305 5.51 10.90 -6.26
C TRP A 305 5.81 11.00 -4.77
N CYS A 306 7.08 11.03 -4.39
CA CYS A 306 7.48 11.19 -2.98
C CYS A 306 6.95 12.51 -2.39
N GLU A 307 6.98 13.60 -3.15
CA GLU A 307 6.45 14.90 -2.73
C GLU A 307 4.92 14.86 -2.62
N VAL A 308 4.24 14.45 -3.68
CA VAL A 308 2.77 14.38 -3.76
C VAL A 308 2.23 13.42 -2.69
N ARG A 309 2.84 12.24 -2.53
CA ARG A 309 2.45 11.26 -1.50
C ARG A 309 2.61 11.83 -0.10
N GLY A 310 3.70 12.56 0.18
CA GLY A 310 3.94 13.22 1.47
C GLY A 310 2.93 14.35 1.74
N LYS A 311 2.69 15.21 0.74
CA LYS A 311 1.79 16.36 0.83
C LYS A 311 0.32 15.95 0.93
N LEU A 312 -0.09 14.92 0.17
CA LEU A 312 -1.49 14.49 0.00
C LEU A 312 -1.80 13.15 0.68
N GLN A 313 -0.98 12.70 1.62
CA GLN A 313 -1.07 11.39 2.27
C GLN A 313 -2.49 11.02 2.71
N ALA A 314 -3.19 11.91 3.38
CA ALA A 314 -4.54 11.64 3.89
C ALA A 314 -5.54 11.38 2.74
N ALA A 315 -5.49 12.18 1.68
CA ALA A 315 -6.36 12.01 0.51
C ALA A 315 -6.04 10.70 -0.23
N ILE A 316 -4.76 10.42 -0.45
CA ILE A 316 -4.29 9.21 -1.13
C ILE A 316 -4.68 7.96 -0.33
N ASN A 317 -4.48 7.95 0.99
CA ASN A 317 -4.87 6.83 1.84
C ASN A 317 -6.37 6.55 1.76
N MET A 318 -7.21 7.60 1.78
CA MET A 318 -8.66 7.44 1.68
C MET A 318 -9.08 6.91 0.31
N ILE A 319 -8.52 7.46 -0.78
CA ILE A 319 -8.93 7.07 -2.13
C ILE A 319 -8.43 5.67 -2.50
N LEU A 320 -7.21 5.31 -2.13
CA LEU A 320 -6.69 3.97 -2.31
C LEU A 320 -7.36 2.97 -1.37
N GLY A 321 -7.75 3.39 -0.16
CA GLY A 321 -8.55 2.58 0.77
C GLY A 321 -9.82 2.04 0.13
N LEU A 322 -10.48 2.80 -0.74
CA LEU A 322 -11.64 2.35 -1.52
C LEU A 322 -11.28 1.25 -2.54
N ARG A 323 -9.99 1.03 -2.85
CA ARG A 323 -9.51 -0.03 -3.75
C ARG A 323 -9.09 -1.27 -2.96
N TYR A 324 -8.42 -1.08 -1.82
CA TYR A 324 -7.97 -2.18 -0.97
C TYR A 324 -9.10 -2.86 -0.20
N ALA A 325 -10.02 -2.08 0.35
CA ALA A 325 -11.11 -2.56 1.19
C ALA A 325 -12.37 -1.69 1.04
N PRO A 326 -13.09 -1.77 -0.10
CA PRO A 326 -14.33 -1.04 -0.26
C PRO A 326 -15.34 -1.48 0.81
N ALA A 327 -15.99 -0.52 1.47
CA ALA A 327 -17.00 -0.84 2.45
C ALA A 327 -18.23 -1.48 1.77
N ARG A 328 -18.89 -2.39 2.49
CA ARG A 328 -20.11 -3.06 2.02
C ARG A 328 -21.26 -2.07 1.76
N PHE A 329 -21.34 -1.02 2.57
CA PHE A 329 -22.37 0.00 2.49
C PHE A 329 -21.86 1.22 1.73
N VAL A 330 -22.62 1.69 0.76
CA VAL A 330 -22.25 2.82 -0.10
C VAL A 330 -22.07 4.13 0.69
N GLU A 331 -22.79 4.29 1.78
CA GLU A 331 -22.71 5.45 2.67
C GLU A 331 -21.29 5.62 3.26
N ASN A 332 -20.65 4.53 3.65
CA ASN A 332 -19.28 4.57 4.14
C ASN A 332 -18.29 4.95 3.02
N ASN A 333 -18.51 4.43 1.82
CA ASN A 333 -17.71 4.79 0.65
C ASN A 333 -17.91 6.27 0.27
N LEU A 334 -19.13 6.80 0.42
CA LEU A 334 -19.42 8.23 0.24
C LEU A 334 -18.61 9.09 1.20
N LEU A 335 -18.60 8.76 2.50
CA LEU A 335 -17.80 9.49 3.49
C LEU A 335 -16.31 9.43 3.18
N MET A 336 -15.81 8.29 2.72
CA MET A 336 -14.41 8.12 2.31
C MET A 336 -14.06 8.96 1.07
N ALA A 337 -14.88 8.92 0.02
CA ALA A 337 -14.64 9.67 -1.21
C ALA A 337 -14.68 11.19 -0.98
N VAL A 338 -15.70 11.67 -0.26
CA VAL A 338 -15.84 13.09 0.08
C VAL A 338 -14.75 13.54 1.06
N GLY A 339 -14.41 12.71 2.05
CA GLY A 339 -13.29 12.94 2.96
C GLY A 339 -11.96 13.06 2.22
N ALA A 340 -11.73 12.21 1.20
CA ALA A 340 -10.56 12.30 0.33
C ALA A 340 -10.52 13.63 -0.44
N ALA A 341 -11.66 14.07 -0.99
CA ALA A 341 -11.76 15.37 -1.67
C ALA A 341 -11.48 16.55 -0.72
N GLU A 342 -12.03 16.53 0.49
CA GLU A 342 -11.76 17.57 1.50
C GLU A 342 -10.29 17.57 1.94
N ALA A 343 -9.69 16.39 2.13
CA ALA A 343 -8.28 16.25 2.50
C ALA A 343 -7.35 16.71 1.36
N LEU A 344 -7.71 16.36 0.12
CA LEU A 344 -6.99 16.80 -1.08
C LEU A 344 -6.98 18.32 -1.21
N HIS A 345 -8.16 18.96 -1.12
CA HIS A 345 -8.27 20.42 -1.20
C HIS A 345 -7.37 21.11 -0.16
N ARG A 346 -7.36 20.61 1.08
CA ARG A 346 -6.49 21.15 2.14
C ARG A 346 -5.01 20.89 1.85
N GLY A 347 -4.67 19.69 1.42
CA GLY A 347 -3.28 19.32 1.08
C GLY A 347 -2.71 20.13 -0.09
N LEU A 348 -3.55 20.46 -1.06
CA LEU A 348 -3.18 21.32 -2.19
C LEU A 348 -3.04 22.80 -1.79
N SER A 349 -3.39 23.17 -0.55
CA SER A 349 -3.35 24.54 -0.06
C SER A 349 -4.12 25.53 -0.94
N ILE A 350 -5.26 25.10 -1.47
CA ILE A 350 -6.12 25.96 -2.27
C ILE A 350 -6.78 26.96 -1.32
N GLU A 351 -6.14 28.12 -1.17
CA GLU A 351 -6.63 29.20 -0.32
C GLU A 351 -7.61 30.07 -1.12
N GLU A 352 -8.86 29.68 -1.13
CA GLU A 352 -9.94 30.59 -1.51
C GLU A 352 -10.69 31.03 -0.27
N LYS A 353 -10.49 32.28 0.16
CA LYS A 353 -11.40 32.92 1.08
C LYS A 353 -12.59 33.39 0.28
N PRO A 354 -13.79 32.82 0.52
CA PRO A 354 -15.00 33.16 -0.27
C PRO A 354 -15.33 34.66 -0.27
N ILE A 355 -14.90 35.35 0.79
CA ILE A 355 -15.12 36.79 0.96
C ILE A 355 -13.75 37.45 1.26
N PRO A 356 -13.41 38.59 0.64
CA PRO A 356 -12.23 39.35 1.00
C PRO A 356 -12.16 39.61 2.52
N GLU A 357 -11.01 39.43 3.14
CA GLU A 357 -10.86 39.46 4.59
C GLU A 357 -11.40 40.74 5.27
N ALA A 358 -11.16 41.90 4.61
CA ALA A 358 -11.64 43.19 5.09
C ALA A 358 -13.17 43.30 5.08
N GLU A 359 -13.80 42.77 4.04
CA GLU A 359 -15.24 42.72 3.90
C GLU A 359 -15.88 41.70 4.86
N PHE A 360 -15.29 40.51 4.95
CA PHE A 360 -15.72 39.50 5.91
C PHE A 360 -15.71 40.01 7.36
N LYS A 361 -14.66 40.74 7.76
CA LYS A 361 -14.59 41.37 9.10
C LYS A 361 -15.72 42.35 9.33
N LYS A 362 -16.10 43.17 8.33
CA LYS A 362 -17.24 44.10 8.41
C LYS A 362 -18.54 43.33 8.55
N ILE A 363 -18.78 42.34 7.68
CA ILE A 363 -19.98 41.49 7.73
C ILE A 363 -20.09 40.77 9.07
N ARG A 364 -19.00 40.13 9.51
CA ARG A 364 -18.98 39.42 10.81
C ARG A 364 -19.29 40.33 11.97
N LYS A 365 -18.73 41.56 11.99
CA LYS A 365 -19.00 42.54 13.02
C LYS A 365 -20.49 42.97 13.01
N ALA A 366 -21.07 43.21 11.84
CA ALA A 366 -22.46 43.57 11.69
C ALA A 366 -23.41 42.48 12.17
N VAL A 367 -23.17 41.21 11.74
CA VAL A 367 -23.95 40.03 12.15
C VAL A 367 -23.90 39.86 13.69
N LEU A 368 -22.65 39.85 14.25
CA LEU A 368 -22.48 39.68 15.70
C LEU A 368 -23.08 40.82 16.52
N GLY A 369 -23.19 42.02 15.94
CA GLY A 369 -23.87 43.16 16.59
C GLY A 369 -25.40 42.98 16.75
N GLN A 370 -26.01 42.17 15.88
CA GLN A 370 -27.45 41.86 15.94
C GLN A 370 -27.77 40.64 16.83
N VAL A 371 -26.74 39.86 17.25
CA VAL A 371 -26.92 38.69 18.10
C VAL A 371 -26.98 39.10 19.56
N PRO A 372 -27.98 38.63 20.34
CA PRO A 372 -28.02 38.82 21.79
C PRO A 372 -26.72 38.41 22.47
N GLU A 373 -26.32 39.14 23.51
CA GLU A 373 -24.99 38.97 24.12
C GLU A 373 -24.74 37.56 24.64
N GLU A 374 -25.73 36.91 25.17
CA GLU A 374 -25.71 35.55 25.68
C GLU A 374 -25.35 34.50 24.61
N TYR A 375 -25.70 34.72 23.32
CA TYR A 375 -25.43 33.81 22.21
C TYR A 375 -24.20 34.23 21.36
N ARG A 376 -23.68 35.45 21.58
CA ARG A 376 -22.64 36.05 20.73
C ARG A 376 -21.37 35.22 20.67
N GLY A 377 -20.96 34.58 21.77
CA GLY A 377 -19.79 33.67 21.82
C GLY A 377 -19.96 32.48 20.86
N ARG A 378 -21.12 31.82 20.91
CA ARG A 378 -21.45 30.65 20.07
C ARG A 378 -21.49 31.00 18.58
N PHE A 379 -22.08 32.13 18.21
CA PHE A 379 -22.12 32.60 16.83
C PHE A 379 -20.71 33.03 16.34
N LYS A 380 -19.87 33.62 17.19
CA LYS A 380 -18.50 34.02 16.85
C LYS A 380 -17.63 32.83 16.43
N GLU A 381 -17.82 31.67 17.04
CA GLU A 381 -17.10 30.43 16.69
C GLU A 381 -17.64 29.79 15.40
N SER A 382 -18.92 29.96 15.09
CA SER A 382 -19.59 29.37 13.93
C SER A 382 -19.35 30.17 12.64
N ILE A 383 -19.16 31.49 12.70
CA ILE A 383 -18.95 32.34 11.51
C ILE A 383 -17.50 32.31 11.10
N ARG A 384 -17.20 31.52 10.06
CA ARG A 384 -15.85 31.35 9.50
C ARG A 384 -15.82 31.75 8.03
N ASN A 385 -14.73 32.39 7.60
CA ASN A 385 -14.46 32.68 6.19
C ASN A 385 -13.64 31.52 5.58
N SER A 386 -14.27 30.36 5.51
CA SER A 386 -13.65 29.16 4.93
C SER A 386 -14.55 28.62 3.83
N PRO A 387 -13.99 28.03 2.76
CA PRO A 387 -14.77 27.46 1.69
C PRO A 387 -15.66 26.33 2.23
N THR A 388 -16.90 26.31 1.74
CA THR A 388 -17.84 25.21 2.01
C THR A 388 -17.36 23.94 1.30
N LEU A 389 -17.95 22.79 1.63
CA LEU A 389 -17.69 21.55 0.89
C LEU A 389 -17.97 21.73 -0.62
N ARG A 390 -19.08 22.42 -0.94
CA ARG A 390 -19.44 22.72 -2.35
C ARG A 390 -18.34 23.52 -3.04
N ASP A 391 -17.82 24.59 -2.43
CA ASP A 391 -16.75 25.41 -3.00
C ASP A 391 -15.49 24.59 -3.23
N ARG A 392 -15.13 23.70 -2.30
CA ARG A 392 -13.98 22.80 -2.42
C ARG A 392 -14.12 21.83 -3.60
N LEU A 393 -15.31 21.23 -3.77
CA LEU A 393 -15.58 20.34 -4.90
C LEU A 393 -15.47 21.08 -6.24
N LEU A 394 -16.02 22.31 -6.32
CA LEU A 394 -15.89 23.14 -7.51
C LEU A 394 -14.45 23.50 -7.82
N ALA A 395 -13.67 23.89 -6.80
CA ALA A 395 -12.26 24.20 -6.94
C ALA A 395 -11.44 22.99 -7.44
N LEU A 396 -11.72 21.78 -6.89
CA LEU A 396 -11.06 20.55 -7.36
C LEU A 396 -11.42 20.20 -8.80
N ALA A 397 -12.67 20.38 -9.22
CA ALA A 397 -13.08 20.14 -10.59
C ALA A 397 -12.47 21.14 -11.59
N ALA A 398 -12.08 22.32 -11.14
CA ALA A 398 -11.48 23.35 -11.98
C ALA A 398 -9.98 23.14 -12.29
N ARG A 399 -9.30 22.19 -11.60
CA ARG A 399 -7.82 22.03 -11.71
C ARG A 399 -7.35 21.07 -12.81
N PRO A 400 -7.91 19.85 -12.94
CA PRO A 400 -7.51 18.93 -13.99
C PRO A 400 -7.90 19.46 -15.37
N ASP A 401 -7.53 18.74 -16.40
CA ASP A 401 -7.95 19.09 -17.75
C ASP A 401 -9.47 19.26 -17.86
N GLN A 402 -9.91 20.39 -18.42
CA GLN A 402 -11.33 20.75 -18.44
C GLN A 402 -12.14 19.94 -19.45
N GLN A 403 -11.51 19.39 -20.49
CA GLN A 403 -12.16 18.48 -21.42
C GLN A 403 -12.40 17.12 -20.72
N ALA A 404 -11.43 16.61 -19.99
CA ALA A 404 -11.58 15.40 -19.17
C ALA A 404 -12.68 15.56 -18.11
N ILE A 405 -12.69 16.68 -17.39
CA ILE A 405 -13.73 16.97 -16.40
C ILE A 405 -15.12 17.09 -17.05
N GLY A 406 -15.25 17.77 -18.18
CA GLY A 406 -16.54 17.92 -18.88
C GLY A 406 -17.11 16.59 -19.40
N GLN A 407 -16.26 15.62 -19.71
CA GLN A 407 -16.69 14.26 -20.05
C GLN A 407 -17.10 13.45 -18.81
N LEU A 408 -16.37 13.61 -17.71
CA LEU A 408 -16.61 12.88 -16.46
C LEU A 408 -17.85 13.40 -15.70
N VAL A 409 -18.03 14.72 -15.65
CA VAL A 409 -19.05 15.38 -14.83
C VAL A 409 -19.96 16.23 -15.73
N PRO A 410 -21.20 15.79 -16.00
CA PRO A 410 -22.10 16.49 -16.93
C PRO A 410 -22.44 17.92 -16.50
N ASP A 411 -22.66 18.13 -15.20
CA ASP A 411 -22.85 19.43 -14.57
C ASP A 411 -22.11 19.49 -13.22
N VAL A 412 -20.99 20.19 -13.22
CA VAL A 412 -20.10 20.31 -12.04
C VAL A 412 -20.82 20.98 -10.87
N LYS A 413 -21.70 21.97 -11.13
CA LYS A 413 -22.44 22.67 -10.06
C LYS A 413 -23.53 21.77 -9.44
N HIS A 414 -24.19 20.99 -10.27
CA HIS A 414 -25.20 20.03 -9.82
C HIS A 414 -24.56 18.90 -9.02
N TRP A 415 -23.51 18.26 -9.56
CA TRP A 415 -22.72 17.25 -8.85
C TRP A 415 -22.25 17.73 -7.48
N ALA A 416 -21.62 18.92 -7.40
CA ALA A 416 -21.13 19.47 -6.13
C ALA A 416 -22.29 19.72 -5.14
N LYS A 417 -23.46 20.19 -5.62
CA LYS A 417 -24.66 20.36 -4.79
C LYS A 417 -25.17 19.04 -4.24
N ARG A 418 -25.34 18.01 -5.09
CA ARG A 418 -25.86 16.69 -4.72
C ARG A 418 -24.91 15.99 -3.75
N THR A 419 -23.59 16.00 -4.04
CA THR A 419 -22.55 15.44 -3.17
C THR A 419 -22.56 16.08 -1.80
N THR A 420 -22.64 17.43 -1.73
CA THR A 420 -22.68 18.16 -0.47
C THR A 420 -23.93 17.79 0.34
N ARG A 421 -25.11 17.68 -0.31
CA ARG A 421 -26.36 17.30 0.34
C ARG A 421 -26.26 15.88 0.89
N ALA A 422 -25.89 14.90 0.06
CA ALA A 422 -25.75 13.51 0.47
C ALA A 422 -24.85 13.33 1.69
N ARG A 423 -23.67 13.99 1.68
CA ARG A 423 -22.74 13.94 2.81
C ARG A 423 -23.30 14.60 4.08
N ASN A 424 -23.97 15.72 3.96
CA ASN A 424 -24.51 16.43 5.12
C ASN A 424 -25.68 15.66 5.73
N ASP A 425 -26.60 15.16 4.92
CA ASP A 425 -27.74 14.35 5.36
C ASP A 425 -27.21 13.09 6.09
N LEU A 426 -26.23 12.40 5.52
CA LEU A 426 -25.63 11.24 6.15
C LEU A 426 -24.93 11.57 7.48
N ALA A 427 -24.18 12.68 7.54
CA ALA A 427 -23.44 13.08 8.73
C ALA A 427 -24.32 13.57 9.88
N HIS A 428 -25.48 14.15 9.58
CA HIS A 428 -26.38 14.74 10.58
C HIS A 428 -27.56 13.85 10.91
N GLU A 429 -28.10 13.12 9.92
CA GLU A 429 -29.31 12.32 10.06
C GLU A 429 -29.04 10.80 10.02
N GLY A 430 -27.83 10.38 9.62
CA GLY A 430 -27.47 8.96 9.45
C GLY A 430 -28.17 8.29 8.26
N LYS A 431 -28.81 9.05 7.36
CA LYS A 431 -29.53 8.58 6.17
C LYS A 431 -29.50 9.64 5.08
N THR A 432 -29.77 9.22 3.84
CA THR A 432 -29.78 10.07 2.65
C THR A 432 -31.13 9.97 1.92
N PRO A 433 -32.23 10.52 2.48
CA PRO A 433 -33.60 10.28 2.01
C PRO A 433 -33.83 10.74 0.56
N ASP A 434 -33.11 11.75 0.12
CA ASP A 434 -33.29 12.37 -1.20
C ASP A 434 -32.37 11.79 -2.28
N HIS A 435 -31.67 10.67 -1.98
CA HIS A 435 -30.73 10.05 -2.91
C HIS A 435 -31.06 8.55 -3.05
N SER A 436 -31.12 8.06 -4.28
CA SER A 436 -31.14 6.63 -4.54
C SER A 436 -29.76 6.00 -4.31
N ILE A 437 -29.70 4.68 -4.14
CA ILE A 437 -28.44 3.96 -3.99
C ILE A 437 -27.57 4.15 -5.25
N ASP A 438 -28.16 4.12 -6.44
CA ASP A 438 -27.45 4.28 -7.70
C ASP A 438 -26.88 5.71 -7.84
N GLU A 439 -27.59 6.72 -7.41
CA GLU A 439 -27.10 8.10 -7.35
C GLU A 439 -25.94 8.23 -6.35
N LEU A 440 -26.02 7.59 -5.18
CA LEU A 440 -24.91 7.58 -4.22
C LEU A 440 -23.66 6.90 -4.79
N ILE A 441 -23.84 5.80 -5.52
CA ILE A 441 -22.74 5.12 -6.22
C ILE A 441 -22.14 6.06 -7.29
N ALA A 442 -22.97 6.76 -8.07
CA ALA A 442 -22.50 7.73 -9.05
C ALA A 442 -21.71 8.87 -8.40
N ILE A 443 -22.18 9.39 -7.25
CA ILE A 443 -21.46 10.42 -6.48
C ILE A 443 -20.11 9.91 -5.99
N VAL A 444 -20.04 8.68 -5.42
CA VAL A 444 -18.80 8.06 -4.94
C VAL A 444 -17.80 7.90 -6.08
N ASP A 445 -18.23 7.30 -7.18
CA ASP A 445 -17.37 7.02 -8.33
C ASP A 445 -16.85 8.32 -8.96
N THR A 446 -17.75 9.31 -9.18
CA THR A 446 -17.39 10.61 -9.77
C THR A 446 -16.46 11.40 -8.86
N THR A 447 -16.75 11.48 -7.57
CA THR A 447 -15.90 12.19 -6.60
C THR A 447 -14.52 11.54 -6.52
N SER A 448 -14.47 10.20 -6.50
CA SER A 448 -13.22 9.45 -6.52
C SER A 448 -12.41 9.73 -7.79
N ALA A 449 -13.05 9.75 -8.95
CA ALA A 449 -12.41 10.04 -10.22
C ALA A 449 -11.84 11.46 -10.28
N VAL A 450 -12.58 12.47 -9.78
CA VAL A 450 -12.08 13.85 -9.67
C VAL A 450 -10.86 13.94 -8.75
N VAL A 451 -10.86 13.23 -7.62
CA VAL A 451 -9.70 13.16 -6.71
C VAL A 451 -8.50 12.55 -7.42
N ILE A 452 -8.68 11.43 -8.13
CA ILE A 452 -7.60 10.76 -8.86
C ILE A 452 -7.05 11.65 -9.97
N LEU A 453 -7.89 12.29 -10.77
CA LEU A 453 -7.44 13.22 -11.82
C LEU A 453 -6.61 14.38 -11.23
N ASN A 454 -6.97 14.89 -10.05
CA ASN A 454 -6.15 15.90 -9.37
C ASN A 454 -4.78 15.35 -8.94
N VAL A 455 -4.72 14.12 -8.41
CA VAL A 455 -3.43 13.50 -8.04
C VAL A 455 -2.58 13.28 -9.28
N LEU A 456 -3.15 12.80 -10.39
CA LEU A 456 -2.45 12.62 -11.66
C LEU A 456 -1.97 13.97 -12.24
N HIS A 457 -2.75 15.03 -12.09
CA HIS A 457 -2.37 16.38 -12.46
C HIS A 457 -1.16 16.88 -11.65
N GLU A 458 -1.15 16.65 -10.33
CA GLU A 458 0.00 16.99 -9.47
C GLU A 458 1.26 16.15 -9.81
N LEU A 459 1.09 14.94 -10.35
CA LEU A 459 2.20 14.13 -10.86
C LEU A 459 2.72 14.59 -12.24
N GLY A 460 2.09 15.58 -12.84
CA GLY A 460 2.50 16.11 -14.15
C GLY A 460 1.97 15.32 -15.35
N LEU A 461 0.91 14.50 -15.15
CA LEU A 461 0.33 13.77 -16.29
C LEU A 461 -0.25 14.73 -17.34
N PRO A 462 0.13 14.62 -18.64
CA PRO A 462 -0.34 15.50 -19.69
C PRO A 462 -1.87 15.57 -19.82
N ALA A 463 -2.40 16.71 -20.24
CA ALA A 463 -3.83 16.95 -20.42
C ALA A 463 -4.48 15.93 -21.37
N GLU A 464 -3.81 15.65 -22.49
CA GLU A 464 -4.26 14.67 -23.48
C GLU A 464 -4.46 13.29 -22.85
N ARG A 465 -3.51 12.88 -21.97
CA ARG A 465 -3.60 11.59 -21.28
C ARG A 465 -4.71 11.56 -20.25
N GLN A 466 -4.99 12.67 -19.57
CA GLN A 466 -6.15 12.77 -18.66
C GLN A 466 -7.47 12.57 -19.43
N CYS A 467 -7.60 13.13 -20.65
CA CYS A 467 -8.74 12.90 -21.51
C CYS A 467 -8.85 11.44 -21.96
N GLU A 468 -7.76 10.82 -22.42
CA GLU A 468 -7.72 9.41 -22.82
C GLU A 468 -8.14 8.49 -21.68
N ILE A 469 -7.67 8.75 -20.44
CA ILE A 469 -8.09 7.98 -19.26
C ILE A 469 -9.61 8.03 -19.09
N VAL A 470 -10.21 9.20 -19.19
CA VAL A 470 -11.66 9.35 -19.02
C VAL A 470 -12.42 8.67 -20.14
N GLN A 471 -11.91 8.71 -21.39
CA GLN A 471 -12.55 8.13 -22.57
C GLN A 471 -12.39 6.61 -22.65
N ASP A 472 -11.20 6.08 -22.37
CA ASP A 472 -10.82 4.73 -22.75
C ASP A 472 -10.73 3.76 -21.56
N HIS A 473 -10.34 4.27 -20.38
CA HIS A 473 -10.18 3.39 -19.21
C HIS A 473 -11.54 2.82 -18.76
N PRO A 474 -11.70 1.48 -18.65
CA PRO A 474 -13.00 0.83 -18.44
C PRO A 474 -13.77 1.37 -17.23
N ARG A 475 -13.09 1.61 -16.10
CA ARG A 475 -13.73 2.12 -14.88
C ARG A 475 -14.15 3.58 -15.02
N PHE A 476 -13.34 4.42 -15.66
CA PHE A 476 -13.70 5.82 -15.91
C PHE A 476 -14.88 5.93 -16.87
N ARG A 477 -14.91 5.14 -17.94
CA ARG A 477 -16.08 5.04 -18.83
C ARG A 477 -17.36 4.64 -18.07
N MET A 478 -17.26 3.68 -17.16
CA MET A 478 -18.41 3.31 -16.33
C MET A 478 -18.84 4.44 -15.39
N THR A 479 -17.87 5.17 -14.82
CA THR A 479 -18.12 6.34 -13.98
C THR A 479 -18.81 7.45 -14.78
N CYS A 480 -18.32 7.76 -16.00
CA CYS A 480 -18.98 8.73 -16.90
C CYS A 480 -20.44 8.34 -17.19
N ARG A 481 -20.67 7.08 -17.55
CA ARG A 481 -22.03 6.59 -17.83
C ARG A 481 -22.96 6.80 -16.61
N LYS A 482 -22.53 6.43 -15.41
CA LYS A 482 -23.33 6.64 -14.18
C LYS A 482 -23.54 8.13 -13.89
N ALA A 483 -22.51 8.97 -14.06
CA ALA A 483 -22.63 10.40 -13.85
C ALA A 483 -23.65 11.03 -14.81
N TRP A 484 -23.63 10.65 -16.08
CA TRP A 484 -24.60 11.11 -17.08
C TRP A 484 -26.01 10.56 -16.87
N GLU A 485 -26.18 9.44 -16.21
CA GLU A 485 -27.47 8.87 -15.88
C GLU A 485 -28.08 9.50 -14.61
N TRP A 486 -27.27 9.78 -13.58
CA TRP A 486 -27.75 10.12 -12.25
C TRP A 486 -27.42 11.54 -11.75
N LEU A 487 -26.48 12.24 -12.39
CA LEU A 487 -26.00 13.55 -11.94
C LEU A 487 -26.28 14.67 -12.96
N VAL A 488 -27.19 14.44 -13.89
CA VAL A 488 -27.73 15.48 -14.77
C VAL A 488 -28.89 16.19 -14.03
N PRO A 489 -28.93 17.54 -14.04
CA PRO A 489 -30.09 18.25 -13.50
C PRO A 489 -31.37 17.82 -14.21
N PRO A 490 -32.49 17.68 -13.52
CA PRO A 490 -33.77 17.46 -14.19
C PRO A 490 -34.01 18.59 -15.18
N GLU A 491 -34.51 18.25 -16.37
CA GLU A 491 -34.93 19.24 -17.33
C GLU A 491 -35.87 20.22 -16.62
N SER A 492 -35.53 21.49 -16.57
CA SER A 492 -36.44 22.50 -16.06
C SER A 492 -37.63 22.53 -17.02
N ASP A 493 -38.81 22.15 -16.54
CA ASP A 493 -40.07 22.43 -17.25
C ASP A 493 -40.04 23.92 -17.64
N SER A 494 -39.74 24.18 -18.92
CA SER A 494 -39.67 25.49 -19.54
C SER A 494 -41.09 26.05 -19.80
#